data_08d7c3de7f6af4eb57db183628cbcadc
#
_entry.id   08d7c3de7f6af4eb57db183628cbcadc
#
_cell.length_a   1.000
_cell.length_b   1.000
_cell.length_c   1.000
_cell.angle_alpha   90.00
_cell.angle_beta   90.00
_cell.angle_gamma   90.00
#
_symmetry.space_group_name_H-M   'P 1'
#
loop_
_entity.id
_entity.type
_entity.pdbx_description
1 polymer ?
#
loop_
_entity_poly.entity_id
_entity_poly.type
_entity_poly.pdbx_seq_one_letter_code
_entity_poly.pdbx_strand_id
1 'polypeptide(L)'
;MTHIADEFADRTTPQTHHFQPGGPVSKDFLEHIKDELRQRGAVAYNMWLPETKYLPHILHKDEHIMGSVYGKYKDGRGVLIATDQRVLVLNKKPGFMHCDELTFMIIGGVTFTRGPLFGYVILHTRLGDFSFRTFNMKNAANFVDYIEVKCVQNLNGEKYDHVT
;
A
#
# COMPACT_ATOMS: atom_id res chain seq x y z
N MET A 1 -22.25 26.52 -10.51
CA MET A 1 -21.59 26.45 -9.18
C MET A 1 -21.68 25.08 -8.51
N THR A 2 -21.92 24.02 -9.24
CA THR A 2 -22.10 22.66 -8.70
C THR A 2 -20.92 21.70 -8.95
N HIS A 3 -19.83 22.16 -9.57
CA HIS A 3 -18.69 21.30 -9.93
C HIS A 3 -17.53 21.23 -8.90
N ILE A 4 -17.52 22.07 -7.89
CA ILE A 4 -16.41 22.11 -6.93
C ILE A 4 -16.59 21.11 -5.78
N ALA A 5 -17.82 20.74 -5.45
CA ALA A 5 -18.11 19.79 -4.39
C ALA A 5 -17.82 18.32 -4.79
N ASP A 6 -17.97 17.99 -6.07
CA ASP A 6 -17.73 16.63 -6.57
C ASP A 6 -16.23 16.30 -6.67
N GLU A 7 -15.36 17.28 -6.89
CA GLU A 7 -13.92 17.08 -7.03
C GLU A 7 -13.22 16.78 -5.69
N PHE A 8 -13.79 17.24 -4.58
CA PHE A 8 -13.27 16.96 -3.23
C PHE A 8 -13.77 15.63 -2.64
N ALA A 9 -14.94 15.16 -3.06
CA ALA A 9 -15.48 13.88 -2.60
C ALA A 9 -14.71 12.68 -3.13
N ASP A 10 -14.08 12.80 -4.31
CA ASP A 10 -13.38 11.70 -4.98
C ASP A 10 -12.00 11.38 -4.36
N ARG A 11 -11.41 12.30 -3.60
CA ARG A 11 -10.08 12.11 -2.97
C ARG A 11 -10.11 11.43 -1.60
N THR A 12 -11.27 11.25 -1.02
CA THR A 12 -11.45 10.68 0.33
C THR A 12 -12.02 9.27 0.34
N THR A 13 -12.42 8.75 -0.81
CA THR A 13 -12.95 7.38 -0.95
C THR A 13 -11.86 6.46 -1.46
N PRO A 14 -11.64 5.27 -0.87
CA PRO A 14 -10.73 4.29 -1.45
C PRO A 14 -11.25 3.91 -2.82
N GLN A 15 -10.41 4.06 -3.82
CA GLN A 15 -10.74 3.55 -5.13
C GLN A 15 -10.46 2.05 -5.14
N THR A 16 -11.51 1.27 -5.24
CA THR A 16 -11.41 -0.19 -5.39
C THR A 16 -11.41 -0.52 -6.87
N HIS A 17 -10.31 -1.05 -7.34
CA HIS A 17 -10.18 -1.51 -8.71
C HIS A 17 -10.28 -3.03 -8.80
N HIS A 18 -11.22 -3.52 -9.57
CA HIS A 18 -11.31 -4.92 -9.98
C HIS A 18 -10.61 -5.09 -11.32
N PHE A 19 -9.32 -5.40 -11.28
CA PHE A 19 -8.56 -5.59 -12.50
C PHE A 19 -8.59 -7.03 -13.00
N GLN A 20 -8.84 -7.18 -14.29
CA GLN A 20 -8.42 -8.37 -15.03
C GLN A 20 -7.01 -8.11 -15.59
N PRO A 21 -6.11 -9.11 -15.60
CA PRO A 21 -4.79 -8.94 -16.15
C PRO A 21 -4.92 -8.63 -17.65
N GLY A 22 -4.57 -7.41 -18.02
CA GLY A 22 -4.68 -6.90 -19.38
C GLY A 22 -3.38 -6.28 -19.86
N GLY A 23 -2.90 -6.72 -20.99
CA GLY A 23 -1.81 -6.12 -21.74
C GLY A 23 -0.40 -6.60 -21.36
N PRO A 24 0.55 -6.52 -22.29
CA PRO A 24 1.95 -6.91 -22.05
C PRO A 24 2.60 -5.89 -21.10
N VAL A 25 3.08 -6.39 -19.98
CA VAL A 25 3.96 -5.64 -19.08
C VAL A 25 5.39 -5.74 -19.57
N SER A 26 6.11 -4.63 -19.60
CA SER A 26 7.55 -4.64 -19.84
C SER A 26 8.26 -5.49 -18.79
N LYS A 27 9.08 -6.45 -19.24
CA LYS A 27 9.90 -7.27 -18.33
C LYS A 27 10.83 -6.40 -17.49
N ASP A 28 11.38 -5.35 -18.07
CA ASP A 28 12.29 -4.43 -17.40
C ASP A 28 11.60 -3.68 -16.28
N PHE A 29 10.35 -3.27 -16.46
CA PHE A 29 9.57 -2.60 -15.41
C PHE A 29 9.22 -3.55 -14.26
N LEU A 30 8.86 -4.80 -14.56
CA LEU A 30 8.65 -5.82 -13.53
C LEU A 30 9.92 -6.10 -12.72
N GLU A 31 11.07 -6.24 -13.39
CA GLU A 31 12.34 -6.45 -12.68
C GLU A 31 12.75 -5.23 -11.84
N HIS A 32 12.51 -4.02 -12.32
CA HIS A 32 12.71 -2.80 -11.54
C HIS A 32 11.86 -2.79 -10.26
N ILE A 33 10.58 -3.13 -10.36
CA ILE A 33 9.68 -3.26 -9.20
C ILE A 33 10.19 -4.30 -8.21
N LYS A 34 10.62 -5.46 -8.69
CA LYS A 34 11.19 -6.52 -7.84
C LYS A 34 12.45 -6.06 -7.13
N ASP A 35 13.30 -5.30 -7.79
CA ASP A 35 14.52 -4.76 -7.20
C ASP A 35 14.20 -3.74 -6.10
N GLU A 36 13.24 -2.86 -6.29
CA GLU A 36 12.75 -1.95 -5.25
C GLU A 36 12.20 -2.73 -4.04
N LEU A 37 11.39 -3.76 -4.27
CA LEU A 37 10.85 -4.61 -3.21
C LEU A 37 11.96 -5.30 -2.40
N ARG A 38 12.98 -5.85 -3.07
CA ARG A 38 14.14 -6.48 -2.42
C ARG A 38 14.92 -5.46 -1.56
N GLN A 39 15.14 -4.26 -2.07
CA GLN A 39 15.79 -3.17 -1.33
C GLN A 39 15.02 -2.79 -0.06
N ARG A 40 13.70 -2.96 -0.06
CA ARG A 40 12.83 -2.69 1.09
C ARG A 40 12.60 -3.91 2.01
N GLY A 41 13.31 -5.01 1.76
CA GLY A 41 13.32 -6.19 2.64
C GLY A 41 12.39 -7.32 2.24
N ALA A 42 11.76 -7.27 1.07
CA ALA A 42 10.99 -8.39 0.55
C ALA A 42 11.92 -9.57 0.22
N VAL A 43 11.47 -10.77 0.55
CA VAL A 43 12.25 -12.01 0.33
C VAL A 43 11.96 -12.61 -1.04
N ALA A 44 12.85 -13.51 -1.50
CA ALA A 44 12.76 -14.12 -2.82
C ALA A 44 11.39 -14.76 -3.11
N TYR A 45 10.79 -15.42 -2.13
CA TYR A 45 9.44 -16.00 -2.26
C TYR A 45 8.38 -14.97 -2.67
N ASN A 46 8.46 -13.75 -2.16
CA ASN A 46 7.50 -12.68 -2.47
C ASN A 46 7.52 -12.30 -3.96
N MET A 47 8.66 -12.51 -4.65
CA MET A 47 8.81 -12.18 -6.08
C MET A 47 7.95 -13.06 -7.00
N TRP A 48 7.55 -14.23 -6.52
CA TRP A 48 6.76 -15.19 -7.30
C TRP A 48 5.25 -15.06 -7.07
N LEU A 49 4.83 -14.26 -6.09
CA LEU A 49 3.44 -14.11 -5.74
C LEU A 49 2.64 -13.37 -6.83
N PRO A 50 1.37 -13.77 -7.04
CA PRO A 50 0.50 -13.10 -8.01
C PRO A 50 0.37 -11.59 -7.75
N GLU A 51 0.33 -11.18 -6.49
CA GLU A 51 0.25 -9.79 -6.06
C GLU A 51 1.45 -8.98 -6.57
N THR A 52 2.66 -9.52 -6.45
CA THR A 52 3.88 -8.88 -6.95
C THR A 52 3.89 -8.78 -8.48
N LYS A 53 3.53 -9.85 -9.16
CA LYS A 53 3.46 -9.87 -10.63
C LYS A 53 2.40 -8.93 -11.19
N TYR A 54 1.45 -8.55 -10.36
CA TYR A 54 0.38 -7.64 -10.73
C TYR A 54 0.75 -6.16 -10.60
N LEU A 55 1.72 -5.82 -9.76
CA LEU A 55 2.14 -4.44 -9.50
C LEU A 55 2.44 -3.62 -10.75
N PRO A 56 3.09 -4.15 -11.81
CA PRO A 56 3.33 -3.38 -13.02
C PRO A 56 2.08 -2.87 -13.74
N HIS A 57 0.91 -3.48 -13.47
CA HIS A 57 -0.36 -3.05 -14.05
C HIS A 57 -1.00 -1.86 -13.32
N ILE A 58 -0.59 -1.60 -12.07
CA ILE A 58 -1.19 -0.58 -11.22
C ILE A 58 -0.23 0.52 -10.79
N LEU A 59 1.08 0.26 -10.74
CA LEU A 59 2.08 1.28 -10.42
C LEU A 59 2.34 2.18 -11.63
N HIS A 60 2.47 3.46 -11.37
CA HIS A 60 2.95 4.41 -12.36
C HIS A 60 4.47 4.23 -12.55
N LYS A 61 4.99 4.60 -13.73
CA LYS A 61 6.42 4.44 -14.04
C LYS A 61 7.34 5.31 -13.18
N ASP A 62 6.81 6.43 -12.68
CA ASP A 62 7.48 7.39 -11.81
C ASP A 62 7.17 7.18 -10.32
N GLU A 63 6.44 6.13 -10.00
CA GLU A 63 6.05 5.76 -8.63
C GLU A 63 7.06 4.78 -8.05
N HIS A 64 7.59 5.08 -6.86
CA HIS A 64 8.62 4.29 -6.20
C HIS A 64 8.09 3.56 -4.97
N ILE A 65 8.46 2.31 -4.80
CA ILE A 65 8.10 1.50 -3.65
C ILE A 65 8.98 1.88 -2.45
N MET A 66 8.34 2.29 -1.37
CA MET A 66 8.98 2.73 -0.14
C MET A 66 8.87 1.70 1.00
N GLY A 67 7.94 0.77 0.91
CA GLY A 67 7.76 -0.30 1.89
C GLY A 67 6.75 -1.32 1.43
N SER A 68 6.79 -2.51 2.01
CA SER A 68 5.84 -3.57 1.74
C SER A 68 5.59 -4.45 2.96
N VAL A 69 4.40 -5.02 3.07
CA VAL A 69 4.06 -6.05 4.06
C VAL A 69 3.33 -7.18 3.37
N TYR A 70 3.97 -8.32 3.27
CA TYR A 70 3.37 -9.55 2.76
C TYR A 70 2.85 -10.38 3.92
N GLY A 71 1.61 -10.84 3.83
CA GLY A 71 1.07 -11.62 4.93
C GLY A 71 -0.36 -12.10 4.72
N LYS A 72 -0.95 -12.55 5.81
CA LYS A 72 -2.36 -12.92 5.85
C LYS A 72 -3.21 -11.66 6.04
N TYR A 73 -4.16 -11.49 5.15
CA TYR A 73 -5.14 -10.41 5.16
C TYR A 73 -6.55 -10.99 4.99
N LYS A 74 -7.43 -10.73 5.95
CA LYS A 74 -8.76 -11.37 6.00
C LYS A 74 -8.64 -12.90 5.90
N ASP A 75 -9.35 -13.52 4.98
CA ASP A 75 -9.39 -14.97 4.79
C ASP A 75 -8.29 -15.51 3.86
N GLY A 76 -7.43 -14.64 3.33
CA GLY A 76 -6.44 -15.02 2.34
C GLY A 76 -5.10 -14.34 2.52
N ARG A 77 -4.32 -14.40 1.47
CA ARG A 77 -3.03 -13.71 1.36
C ARG A 77 -3.25 -12.34 0.75
N GLY A 78 -2.48 -11.37 1.23
CA GLY A 78 -2.47 -10.04 0.67
C GLY A 78 -1.12 -9.37 0.83
N VAL A 79 -1.01 -8.18 0.26
CA VAL A 79 0.16 -7.33 0.42
C VAL A 79 -0.26 -5.86 0.59
N LEU A 80 0.42 -5.18 1.53
CA LEU A 80 0.45 -3.73 1.62
C LEU A 80 1.68 -3.23 0.87
N ILE A 81 1.50 -2.30 -0.02
CA ILE A 81 2.59 -1.59 -0.69
C ILE A 81 2.46 -0.11 -0.39
N ALA A 82 3.47 0.46 0.26
CA ALA A 82 3.59 1.90 0.38
C ALA A 82 4.49 2.41 -0.75
N THR A 83 4.00 3.40 -1.48
CA THR A 83 4.79 4.11 -2.47
C THR A 83 5.07 5.53 -1.98
N ASP A 84 5.82 6.31 -2.75
CA ASP A 84 6.01 7.74 -2.51
C ASP A 84 4.72 8.56 -2.72
N GLN A 85 3.67 7.98 -3.32
CA GLN A 85 2.42 8.66 -3.68
C GLN A 85 1.19 8.18 -2.90
N ARG A 86 1.12 6.88 -2.54
CA ARG A 86 -0.08 6.25 -1.96
C ARG A 86 0.25 4.93 -1.27
N VAL A 87 -0.76 4.32 -0.66
CA VAL A 87 -0.69 2.94 -0.17
C VAL A 87 -1.67 2.07 -0.96
N LEU A 88 -1.21 0.91 -1.39
CA LEU A 88 -1.98 -0.10 -2.10
C LEU A 88 -2.22 -1.30 -1.21
N VAL A 89 -3.45 -1.78 -1.15
CA VAL A 89 -3.83 -3.01 -0.46
C VAL A 89 -4.26 -4.02 -1.52
N LEU A 90 -3.40 -5.00 -1.80
CA LEU A 90 -3.68 -6.03 -2.79
C LEU A 90 -4.11 -7.32 -2.12
N ASN A 91 -5.13 -7.94 -2.67
CA ASN A 91 -5.68 -9.19 -2.19
C ASN A 91 -6.12 -10.04 -3.38
N LYS A 92 -5.46 -11.19 -3.57
CA LYS A 92 -5.82 -12.12 -4.64
C LYS A 92 -7.14 -12.82 -4.29
N LYS A 93 -8.13 -12.66 -5.14
CA LYS A 93 -9.42 -13.38 -5.09
C LYS A 93 -9.50 -14.39 -6.23
N PRO A 94 -10.38 -15.41 -6.13
CA PRO A 94 -10.63 -16.29 -7.25
C PRO A 94 -11.05 -15.52 -8.50
N GLY A 95 -10.27 -15.64 -9.58
CA GLY A 95 -10.55 -15.01 -10.87
C GLY A 95 -10.12 -13.56 -11.05
N PHE A 96 -9.77 -12.82 -9.97
CA PHE A 96 -9.35 -11.42 -10.07
C PHE A 96 -8.41 -10.97 -8.97
N MET A 97 -7.78 -9.82 -9.16
CA MET A 97 -7.01 -9.12 -8.13
C MET A 97 -7.84 -7.96 -7.60
N HIS A 98 -8.03 -7.93 -6.28
CA HIS A 98 -8.64 -6.79 -5.59
C HIS A 98 -7.55 -5.83 -5.14
N CYS A 99 -7.69 -4.56 -5.44
CA CYS A 99 -6.78 -3.52 -5.02
C CYS A 99 -7.54 -2.32 -4.48
N ASP A 100 -7.26 -1.97 -3.22
CA ASP A 100 -7.71 -0.72 -2.62
C ASP A 100 -6.56 0.28 -2.66
N GLU A 101 -6.82 1.49 -3.16
CA GLU A 101 -5.87 2.59 -3.17
C GLU A 101 -6.20 3.56 -2.04
N LEU A 102 -5.21 3.81 -1.19
CA LEU A 102 -5.34 4.68 -0.03
C LEU A 102 -4.40 5.87 -0.17
N THR A 103 -4.96 7.07 -0.23
CA THR A 103 -4.14 8.28 -0.15
C THR A 103 -3.61 8.46 1.28
N PHE A 104 -2.44 9.07 1.45
CA PHE A 104 -1.89 9.31 2.79
C PHE A 104 -2.79 10.20 3.66
N MET A 105 -3.65 11.01 3.06
CA MET A 105 -4.60 11.88 3.78
C MET A 105 -5.66 11.13 4.60
N ILE A 106 -6.02 9.90 4.18
CA ILE A 106 -7.01 9.10 4.90
C ILE A 106 -6.41 8.19 5.95
N ILE A 107 -5.07 8.07 5.98
CA ILE A 107 -4.34 7.24 6.93
C ILE A 107 -4.11 8.05 8.19
N GLY A 108 -4.73 7.63 9.29
CA GLY A 108 -4.62 8.26 10.60
C GLY A 108 -3.45 7.75 11.43
N GLY A 109 -2.89 6.60 11.07
CA GLY A 109 -1.77 6.01 11.78
C GLY A 109 -1.54 4.56 11.43
N VAL A 110 -0.52 3.98 12.03
CA VAL A 110 -0.17 2.58 11.87
C VAL A 110 0.26 2.00 13.21
N THR A 111 -0.12 0.76 13.47
CA THR A 111 0.28 0.01 14.66
C THR A 111 1.06 -1.24 14.25
N PHE A 112 2.17 -1.50 14.91
CA PHE A 112 2.93 -2.73 14.74
C PHE A 112 3.08 -3.46 16.06
N THR A 113 2.49 -4.65 16.16
CA THR A 113 2.59 -5.53 17.31
C THR A 113 3.45 -6.74 16.96
N ARG A 114 4.53 -6.95 17.70
CA ARG A 114 5.43 -8.09 17.53
C ARG A 114 5.01 -9.24 18.42
N GLY A 115 4.83 -10.41 17.84
CA GLY A 115 4.70 -11.67 18.55
C GLY A 115 5.97 -12.53 18.42
N PRO A 116 5.98 -13.73 19.06
CA PRO A 116 7.15 -14.61 19.02
C PRO A 116 7.42 -15.22 17.63
N LEU A 117 6.39 -15.46 16.83
CA LEU A 117 6.50 -16.09 15.50
C LEU A 117 6.11 -15.15 14.36
N PHE A 118 5.17 -14.27 14.60
CA PHE A 118 4.66 -13.35 13.60
C PHE A 118 4.25 -12.02 14.24
N GLY A 119 4.11 -11.00 13.42
CA GLY A 119 3.62 -9.70 13.84
C GLY A 119 2.33 -9.32 13.15
N TYR A 120 1.68 -8.31 13.69
CA TYR A 120 0.50 -7.66 13.11
C TYR A 120 0.83 -6.22 12.77
N VAL A 121 0.57 -5.84 11.53
CA VAL A 121 0.57 -4.46 11.07
C VAL A 121 -0.87 -4.05 10.86
N ILE A 122 -1.30 -2.99 11.52
CA ILE A 122 -2.64 -2.44 11.39
C ILE A 122 -2.51 -1.02 10.87
N LEU A 123 -3.03 -0.80 9.66
CA LEU A 123 -3.14 0.52 9.07
C LEU A 123 -4.50 1.09 9.43
N HIS A 124 -4.50 2.15 10.24
CA HIS A 124 -5.71 2.85 10.68
C HIS A 124 -6.11 3.90 9.67
N THR A 125 -7.31 3.81 9.13
CA THR A 125 -7.82 4.77 8.17
C THR A 125 -9.19 5.29 8.58
N ARG A 126 -9.63 6.41 7.99
CA ARG A 126 -10.97 6.95 8.21
C ARG A 126 -12.09 6.00 7.76
N LEU A 127 -11.76 4.99 6.99
CA LEU A 127 -12.70 4.03 6.38
C LEU A 127 -12.69 2.66 7.07
N GLY A 128 -11.85 2.50 8.09
CA GLY A 128 -11.65 1.26 8.82
C GLY A 128 -10.19 0.83 8.84
N ASP A 129 -9.94 -0.26 9.51
CA ASP A 129 -8.60 -0.79 9.73
C ASP A 129 -8.26 -1.89 8.72
N PHE A 130 -7.02 -1.85 8.23
CA PHE A 130 -6.43 -2.92 7.41
C PHE A 130 -5.40 -3.66 8.25
N SER A 131 -5.70 -4.91 8.62
CA SER A 131 -4.85 -5.72 9.50
C SER A 131 -4.17 -6.83 8.72
N PHE A 132 -2.84 -6.87 8.82
CA PHE A 132 -1.98 -7.88 8.17
C PHE A 132 -1.17 -8.63 9.21
N ARG A 133 -1.19 -9.97 9.13
CA ARG A 133 -0.28 -10.82 9.90
C ARG A 133 0.89 -11.22 9.03
N THR A 134 2.11 -10.94 9.47
CA THR A 134 3.33 -11.21 8.70
C THR A 134 4.38 -11.95 9.53
N PHE A 135 5.18 -12.75 8.85
CA PHE A 135 6.37 -13.39 9.43
C PHE A 135 7.65 -12.56 9.22
N ASN A 136 7.64 -11.62 8.28
CA ASN A 136 8.78 -10.77 7.98
C ASN A 136 8.73 -9.47 8.82
N MET A 137 9.26 -9.56 10.03
CA MET A 137 9.26 -8.46 11.00
C MET A 137 10.09 -7.25 10.54
N LYS A 138 11.20 -7.50 9.83
CA LYS A 138 12.06 -6.43 9.33
C LYS A 138 11.36 -5.62 8.25
N ASN A 139 10.70 -6.30 7.34
CA ASN A 139 9.93 -5.67 6.28
C ASN A 139 8.77 -4.85 6.86
N ALA A 140 8.06 -5.43 7.82
CA ALA A 140 6.98 -4.75 8.53
C ALA A 140 7.46 -3.49 9.27
N ALA A 141 8.59 -3.56 9.97
CA ALA A 141 9.16 -2.40 10.67
C ALA A 141 9.50 -1.27 9.70
N ASN A 142 10.15 -1.57 8.58
CA ASN A 142 10.48 -0.58 7.55
C ASN A 142 9.22 0.10 6.96
N PHE A 143 8.17 -0.68 6.72
CA PHE A 143 6.89 -0.16 6.25
C PHE A 143 6.27 0.79 7.28
N VAL A 144 6.22 0.38 8.54
CA VAL A 144 5.64 1.17 9.64
C VAL A 144 6.38 2.49 9.82
N ASP A 145 7.71 2.45 9.87
CA ASP A 145 8.55 3.64 10.00
C ASP A 145 8.25 4.66 8.88
N TYR A 146 8.10 4.19 7.65
CA TYR A 146 7.77 5.04 6.52
C TYR A 146 6.37 5.68 6.65
N ILE A 147 5.36 4.89 7.02
CA ILE A 147 3.99 5.41 7.21
C ILE A 147 3.93 6.43 8.34
N GLU A 148 4.62 6.19 9.45
CA GLU A 148 4.69 7.14 10.57
C GLU A 148 5.27 8.49 10.14
N VAL A 149 6.35 8.49 9.37
CA VAL A 149 6.94 9.72 8.81
C VAL A 149 5.94 10.46 7.91
N LYS A 150 5.23 9.74 7.05
CA LYS A 150 4.21 10.35 6.17
C LYS A 150 3.03 10.94 6.95
N CYS A 151 2.57 10.28 8.00
CA CYS A 151 1.50 10.79 8.86
C CYS A 151 1.91 12.09 9.56
N VAL A 152 3.14 12.17 10.07
CA VAL A 152 3.69 13.39 10.70
C VAL A 152 3.82 14.54 9.69
N GLN A 153 4.30 14.26 8.48
CA GLN A 153 4.42 15.25 7.41
C GLN A 153 3.06 15.83 7.03
N ASN A 154 2.03 15.01 6.92
CA ASN A 154 0.67 15.46 6.61
C ASN A 154 0.09 16.35 7.71
N LEU A 155 0.26 15.99 8.98
CA LEU A 155 -0.18 16.80 10.12
C LEU A 155 0.50 18.18 10.15
N ASN A 156 1.77 18.26 9.76
CA ASN A 156 2.51 19.52 9.70
C ASN A 156 2.07 20.38 8.49
N GLY A 157 1.75 19.76 7.35
CA GLY A 157 1.21 20.44 6.17
C GLY A 157 -0.13 21.11 6.46
N GLU A 158 -1.06 20.42 7.13
CA GLU A 158 -2.36 20.97 7.52
C GLU A 158 -2.24 22.18 8.46
N LYS A 159 -1.18 22.28 9.27
CA LYS A 159 -0.94 23.44 10.14
C LYS A 159 -0.52 24.70 9.38
N TYR A 160 0.10 24.58 8.23
CA TYR A 160 0.56 25.74 7.45
C TYR A 160 -0.53 26.28 6.53
N ASP A 161 -1.50 25.46 6.12
CA ASP A 161 -2.61 25.90 5.26
C ASP A 161 -3.67 26.73 6.01
N HIS A 162 -3.64 26.77 7.34
CA HIS A 162 -4.58 27.55 8.17
C HIS A 162 -4.02 28.90 8.67
N VAL A 163 -2.83 29.31 8.24
CA VAL A 163 -2.15 30.54 8.70
C VAL A 163 -2.09 31.64 7.61
N THR A 164 -2.91 31.52 6.59
CA THR A 164 -3.04 32.61 5.58
C THR A 164 -4.42 33.25 5.64
#